data_c92a6c2ba40fb031289641baa59c5f5a
#
_entry.id   c92a6c2ba40fb031289641baa59c5f5a
#
_cell.length_a   1.000
_cell.length_b   1.000
_cell.length_c   1.000
_cell.angle_alpha   90.00
_cell.angle_beta   90.00
_cell.angle_gamma   90.00
#
_symmetry.space_group_name_H-M   'P 1'
#
loop_
_entity.id
_entity.type
_entity.pdbx_description
1 polymer ?
#
loop_
_entity_poly.entity_id
_entity_poly.type
_entity_poly.pdbx_seq_one_letter_code
_entity_poly.pdbx_strand_id
1 'polypeptide(L)'
;MRSVNHTEVKELVKSDSLTVVDCFAEWCGPCKMFKPMLERIAADYPAVTFVAVDIDENADFAAENKIRGVPTLLWYKGGKLVDTTVGVSPEKVLREKLAEHG
;
A
#
# COMPACT_ATOMS: atom_id res chain seq x y z
N MET A 1 1.02 4.00 -10.33
CA MET A 1 1.39 3.02 -9.26
C MET A 1 1.46 1.64 -9.88
N ARG A 2 2.56 0.95 -9.69
CA ARG A 2 2.81 -0.34 -10.32
C ARG A 2 2.19 -1.48 -9.50
N SER A 3 1.52 -2.43 -10.18
CA SER A 3 1.07 -3.66 -9.55
C SER A 3 2.24 -4.63 -9.47
N VAL A 4 2.43 -5.23 -8.32
CA VAL A 4 3.50 -6.19 -8.05
C VAL A 4 2.92 -7.47 -7.47
N ASN A 5 3.67 -8.57 -7.56
CA ASN A 5 3.26 -9.83 -6.97
C ASN A 5 3.89 -10.05 -5.60
N HIS A 6 3.52 -11.15 -4.95
CA HIS A 6 3.98 -11.51 -3.62
C HIS A 6 5.52 -11.55 -3.52
N THR A 7 6.18 -12.11 -4.52
CA THR A 7 7.65 -12.21 -4.54
C THR A 7 8.29 -10.82 -4.65
N GLU A 8 7.77 -9.99 -5.54
CA GLU A 8 8.30 -8.63 -5.76
C GLU A 8 8.12 -7.76 -4.52
N VAL A 9 6.95 -7.81 -3.88
CA VAL A 9 6.69 -6.97 -2.71
C VAL A 9 7.60 -7.35 -1.54
N LYS A 10 7.91 -8.62 -1.36
CA LYS A 10 8.83 -9.07 -0.30
C LYS A 10 10.21 -8.44 -0.43
N GLU A 11 10.68 -8.25 -1.65
CA GLU A 11 11.96 -7.60 -1.90
C GLU A 11 11.87 -6.09 -1.71
N LEU A 12 10.81 -5.47 -2.22
CA LEU A 12 10.64 -4.01 -2.15
C LEU A 12 10.56 -3.50 -0.71
N VAL A 13 9.88 -4.22 0.18
CA VAL A 13 9.69 -3.77 1.55
C VAL A 13 10.95 -3.82 2.41
N LYS A 14 12.03 -4.45 1.93
CA LYS A 14 13.32 -4.49 2.62
C LYS A 14 14.05 -3.15 2.56
N SER A 15 13.62 -2.25 1.69
CA SER A 15 14.23 -0.93 1.52
C SER A 15 14.22 -0.13 2.83
N ASP A 16 15.25 0.68 3.03
CA ASP A 16 15.30 1.62 4.15
C ASP A 16 14.32 2.76 3.96
N SER A 17 13.90 3.02 2.73
CA SER A 17 12.87 4.02 2.41
C SER A 17 11.49 3.45 2.71
N LEU A 18 10.54 4.36 2.94
CA LEU A 18 9.16 3.97 3.17
C LEU A 18 8.55 3.34 1.90
N THR A 19 7.87 2.22 2.07
CA THR A 19 7.10 1.55 1.02
C THR A 19 5.65 1.45 1.46
N VAL A 20 4.74 1.93 0.63
CA VAL A 20 3.30 1.84 0.87
C VAL A 20 2.73 0.83 -0.12
N VAL A 21 2.10 -0.21 0.40
CA VAL A 21 1.52 -1.29 -0.39
C VAL A 21 0.01 -1.18 -0.36
N ASP A 22 -0.60 -0.91 -1.52
CA ASP A 22 -2.05 -0.83 -1.68
C ASP A 22 -2.58 -2.22 -2.01
N CYS A 23 -3.20 -2.88 -1.02
CA CYS A 23 -3.85 -4.17 -1.20
C CYS A 23 -5.25 -3.93 -1.73
N PHE A 24 -5.53 -4.41 -2.94
CA PHE A 24 -6.77 -4.15 -3.64
C PHE A 24 -7.36 -5.41 -4.26
N ALA A 25 -8.59 -5.31 -4.78
CA ALA A 25 -9.21 -6.35 -5.58
C ALA A 25 -9.92 -5.71 -6.78
N GLU A 26 -9.99 -6.40 -7.89
CA GLU A 26 -10.64 -5.90 -9.11
C GLU A 26 -12.13 -5.63 -8.92
N TRP A 27 -12.79 -6.39 -8.07
CA TRP A 27 -14.21 -6.22 -7.76
C TRP A 27 -14.50 -5.08 -6.78
N CYS A 28 -13.49 -4.47 -6.22
CA CYS A 28 -13.61 -3.46 -5.17
C CYS A 28 -13.80 -2.06 -5.75
N GLY A 29 -15.01 -1.53 -5.68
CA GLY A 29 -15.32 -0.16 -6.13
C GLY A 29 -14.51 0.91 -5.40
N PRO A 30 -14.49 0.90 -4.05
CA PRO A 30 -13.70 1.87 -3.28
C PRO A 30 -12.20 1.85 -3.64
N CYS A 31 -11.63 0.68 -3.95
CA CYS A 31 -10.23 0.57 -4.39
C CYS A 31 -9.98 1.36 -5.68
N LYS A 32 -10.93 1.30 -6.61
CA LYS A 32 -10.82 2.00 -7.89
C LYS A 32 -10.86 3.52 -7.71
N MET A 33 -11.63 4.00 -6.75
CA MET A 33 -11.69 5.42 -6.41
C MET A 33 -10.45 5.89 -5.66
N PHE A 34 -9.89 5.02 -4.84
CA PHE A 34 -8.73 5.31 -4.00
C PHE A 34 -7.44 5.43 -4.80
N LYS A 35 -7.30 4.64 -5.86
CA LYS A 35 -6.08 4.58 -6.67
C LYS A 35 -5.64 5.93 -7.23
N PRO A 36 -6.53 6.74 -7.88
CA PRO A 36 -6.12 8.05 -8.37
C PRO A 36 -5.63 8.98 -7.26
N MET A 37 -6.23 8.92 -6.09
CA MET A 37 -5.80 9.69 -4.93
C MET A 37 -4.39 9.30 -4.52
N LEU A 38 -4.12 8.00 -4.41
CA LEU A 38 -2.80 7.49 -4.04
C LEU A 38 -1.74 7.89 -5.08
N GLU A 39 -2.08 7.82 -6.36
CA GLU A 39 -1.15 8.20 -7.42
C GLU A 39 -0.83 9.70 -7.38
N ARG A 40 -1.81 10.53 -7.07
CA ARG A 40 -1.62 11.98 -6.91
C ARG A 40 -0.70 12.27 -5.72
N ILE A 41 -0.94 11.60 -4.60
CA ILE A 41 -0.10 11.76 -3.40
C ILE A 41 1.31 11.27 -3.69
N ALA A 42 1.46 10.11 -4.34
CA ALA A 42 2.76 9.52 -4.65
C ALA A 42 3.64 10.47 -5.48
N ALA A 43 3.04 11.27 -6.36
CA ALA A 43 3.77 12.23 -7.16
C ALA A 43 4.49 13.29 -6.32
N ASP A 44 3.97 13.57 -5.12
CA ASP A 44 4.55 14.56 -4.20
C ASP A 44 5.61 13.95 -3.28
N TYR A 45 5.76 12.62 -3.29
CA TYR A 45 6.68 11.90 -2.40
C TYR A 45 7.56 10.93 -3.20
N PRO A 46 8.45 11.45 -4.07
CA PRO A 46 9.24 10.59 -4.97
C PRO A 46 10.20 9.64 -4.25
N ALA A 47 10.54 9.94 -2.99
CA ALA A 47 11.40 9.06 -2.19
C ALA A 47 10.63 7.88 -1.58
N VAL A 48 9.30 7.91 -1.62
CA VAL A 48 8.44 6.83 -1.10
C VAL A 48 8.02 5.94 -2.26
N THR A 49 8.12 4.63 -2.06
CA THR A 49 7.67 3.66 -3.06
C THR A 49 6.21 3.32 -2.82
N PHE A 50 5.37 3.53 -3.84
CA PHE A 50 3.96 3.13 -3.81
C PHE A 50 3.75 2.01 -4.82
N VAL A 51 3.25 0.87 -4.36
CA VAL A 51 2.95 -0.29 -5.21
C VAL A 51 1.59 -0.87 -4.83
N ALA A 52 1.00 -1.62 -5.75
CA ALA A 52 -0.30 -2.26 -5.54
C ALA A 52 -0.17 -3.78 -5.62
N VAL A 53 -0.91 -4.49 -4.79
CA VAL A 53 -0.96 -5.96 -4.78
C VAL A 53 -2.43 -6.39 -4.87
N ASP A 54 -2.75 -7.17 -5.88
CA ASP A 54 -4.07 -7.78 -6.04
C ASP A 54 -4.17 -8.97 -5.08
N ILE A 55 -5.10 -8.91 -4.12
CA ILE A 55 -5.22 -9.94 -3.09
C ILE A 55 -5.77 -11.26 -3.63
N ASP A 56 -6.51 -11.22 -4.73
CA ASP A 56 -7.06 -12.45 -5.32
C ASP A 56 -5.98 -13.20 -6.11
N GLU A 57 -5.07 -12.48 -6.76
CA GLU A 57 -3.95 -13.08 -7.46
C GLU A 57 -2.79 -13.43 -6.54
N ASN A 58 -2.77 -12.90 -5.33
CA ASN A 58 -1.71 -13.09 -4.34
C ASN A 58 -2.31 -13.51 -3.00
N ALA A 59 -3.09 -14.59 -3.01
CA ALA A 59 -3.81 -15.08 -1.83
C ALA A 59 -2.90 -15.40 -0.65
N ASP A 60 -1.71 -15.93 -0.90
CA ASP A 60 -0.74 -16.23 0.17
C ASP A 60 -0.28 -14.95 0.87
N PHE A 61 -0.02 -13.89 0.08
CA PHE A 61 0.35 -12.60 0.63
C PHE A 61 -0.78 -12.04 1.52
N ALA A 62 -2.02 -12.12 1.04
CA ALA A 62 -3.18 -11.65 1.77
C ALA A 62 -3.34 -12.41 3.09
N ALA A 63 -3.17 -13.73 3.07
CA ALA A 63 -3.29 -14.57 4.26
C ALA A 63 -2.17 -14.27 5.27
N GLU A 64 -0.94 -14.16 4.82
CA GLU A 64 0.21 -13.85 5.68
C GLU A 64 0.06 -12.50 6.38
N ASN A 65 -0.52 -11.52 5.71
CA ASN A 65 -0.69 -10.16 6.24
C ASN A 65 -2.07 -9.95 6.85
N LYS A 66 -2.88 -10.99 6.94
CA LYS A 66 -4.22 -10.96 7.55
C LYS A 66 -5.11 -9.89 6.94
N ILE A 67 -5.06 -9.76 5.62
CA ILE A 67 -5.90 -8.81 4.88
C ILE A 67 -7.32 -9.35 4.85
N ARG A 68 -8.26 -8.62 5.46
CA ARG A 68 -9.66 -9.02 5.55
C ARG A 68 -10.61 -8.11 4.79
N GLY A 69 -10.14 -6.94 4.45
CA GLY A 69 -10.92 -5.96 3.71
C GLY A 69 -10.03 -5.19 2.76
N VAL A 70 -10.63 -4.60 1.75
CA VAL A 70 -9.92 -3.79 0.77
C VAL A 70 -10.64 -2.46 0.57
N PRO A 71 -9.91 -1.37 0.31
CA PRO A 71 -8.45 -1.32 0.25
C PRO A 71 -7.81 -1.41 1.65
N THR A 72 -6.61 -1.97 1.71
CA THR A 72 -5.78 -1.94 2.91
C THR A 72 -4.40 -1.46 2.50
N LEU A 73 -3.87 -0.46 3.20
CA LEU A 73 -2.51 0.00 2.99
C LEU A 73 -1.60 -0.58 4.06
N LEU A 74 -0.51 -1.19 3.63
CA LEU A 74 0.55 -1.66 4.50
C LEU A 74 1.74 -0.72 4.34
N TRP A 75 2.27 -0.24 5.46
CA TRP A 75 3.35 0.75 5.50
C TRP A 75 4.60 0.07 6.04
N TYR A 76 5.63 -0.05 5.20
CA TYR A 76 6.88 -0.71 5.56
C TYR A 76 8.04 0.26 5.52
N LYS A 77 8.95 0.12 6.49
CA LYS A 77 10.20 0.88 6.50
C LYS A 77 11.30 0.00 7.09
N GLY A 78 12.40 -0.16 6.35
CA GLY A 78 13.52 -0.98 6.80
C GLY A 78 13.14 -2.44 7.00
N GLY A 79 12.24 -2.96 6.17
CA GLY A 79 11.78 -4.35 6.27
C GLY A 79 10.72 -4.60 7.33
N LYS A 80 10.27 -3.56 8.04
CA LYS A 80 9.30 -3.70 9.13
C LYS A 80 7.98 -3.03 8.77
N LEU A 81 6.88 -3.68 9.12
CA LEU A 81 5.55 -3.09 9.03
C LEU A 81 5.40 -2.05 10.14
N VAL A 82 5.34 -0.77 9.77
CA VAL A 82 5.27 0.33 10.75
C VAL A 82 3.86 0.86 10.93
N ASP A 83 2.95 0.58 10.00
CA ASP A 83 1.57 1.02 10.10
C ASP A 83 0.67 0.19 9.17
N THR A 84 -0.63 0.21 9.45
CA THR A 84 -1.65 -0.41 8.60
C THR A 84 -2.88 0.48 8.62
N THR A 85 -3.44 0.77 7.45
CA THR A 85 -4.69 1.51 7.33
C THR A 85 -5.69 0.70 6.53
N VAL A 86 -6.93 0.63 7.00
CA VAL A 86 -8.00 -0.14 6.37
C VAL A 86 -9.08 0.82 5.85
N GLY A 87 -9.51 0.58 4.62
CA GLY A 87 -10.53 1.40 3.97
C GLY A 87 -9.92 2.64 3.31
N VAL A 88 -10.79 3.43 2.68
CA VAL A 88 -10.39 4.68 2.03
C VAL A 88 -10.16 5.73 3.10
N SER A 89 -8.90 6.09 3.31
CA SER A 89 -8.54 7.16 4.25
C SER A 89 -8.58 8.51 3.56
N PRO A 90 -8.95 9.58 4.28
CA PRO A 90 -8.86 10.94 3.74
C PRO A 90 -7.42 11.28 3.35
N GLU A 91 -7.27 12.07 2.30
CA GLU A 91 -5.95 12.49 1.82
C GLU A 91 -5.11 13.14 2.93
N LYS A 92 -5.74 13.98 3.75
CA LYS A 92 -5.05 14.64 4.86
C LYS A 92 -4.42 13.63 5.82
N VAL A 93 -5.14 12.56 6.15
CA VAL A 93 -4.66 11.51 7.06
C VAL A 93 -3.46 10.79 6.45
N LEU A 94 -3.54 10.48 5.15
CA LEU A 94 -2.43 9.81 4.45
C LEU A 94 -1.18 10.69 4.41
N ARG A 95 -1.34 11.98 4.16
CA ARG A 95 -0.21 12.91 4.14
C ARG A 95 0.42 13.08 5.52
N GLU A 96 -0.40 13.06 6.59
CA GLU A 96 0.10 13.08 7.96
C GLU A 96 0.94 11.83 8.27
N LYS A 97 0.48 10.65 7.82
CA LYS A 97 1.24 9.41 8.00
C LYS A 97 2.54 9.40 7.20
N LEU A 98 2.52 9.96 6.00
CA LEU A 98 3.74 10.10 5.19
C LEU A 98 4.76 11.02 5.88
N ALA A 99 4.30 12.09 6.51
CA ALA A 99 5.17 12.97 7.29
C ALA A 99 5.73 12.27 8.53
N GLU A 100 4.92 11.41 9.16
CA GLU A 100 5.31 10.67 10.36
C GLU A 100 6.35 9.58 10.06
N HIS A 101 6.15 8.81 8.99
CA HIS A 101 6.98 7.64 8.69
C HIS A 101 8.05 7.90 7.64
N GLY A 102 7.82 8.86 6.81
CA GLY A 102 8.75 9.23 5.74
C GLY A 102 9.92 10.01 6.27
#